data_547a9d0a5b824ddc9b64ed8d5ab629d7
#
_entry.id   547a9d0a5b824ddc9b64ed8d5ab629d7
#
_cell.length_a   1.000
_cell.length_b   1.000
_cell.length_c   1.000
_cell.angle_alpha   90.00
_cell.angle_beta   90.00
_cell.angle_gamma   90.00
#
_symmetry.space_group_name_H-M   'P 1'
#
loop_
_entity.id
_entity.type
_entity.pdbx_description
1 polymer ?
#
loop_
_entity_poly.entity_id
_entity_poly.type
_entity_poly.pdbx_seq_one_letter_code
_entity_poly.pdbx_strand_id
1 'polypeptide(L)' 'AKEIADPSNKDHVAAPIPGLLVDVAVTEGIKVPKGAKLCTIEAMKMETVIYADQPGKVERLCVKAGENIEAQQLLLIIK' A
#
# COMPACT_ATOMS: atom_id res chain seq x y z
N ALA A 1 -17.42 2.63 0.57
CA ALA A 1 -16.84 1.48 1.27
C ALA A 1 -15.41 1.23 0.80
N LYS A 2 -14.54 0.83 1.72
CA LYS A 2 -13.13 0.58 1.42
C LYS A 2 -12.94 -0.82 0.90
N GLU A 3 -12.11 -0.96 -0.11
CA GLU A 3 -11.83 -2.25 -0.72
C GLU A 3 -10.84 -3.03 0.14
N ILE A 4 -11.15 -4.29 0.39
CA ILE A 4 -10.31 -5.19 1.18
C ILE A 4 -9.41 -5.99 0.25
N ALA A 5 -8.13 -6.13 0.61
CA ALA A 5 -7.20 -6.90 -0.18
C ALA A 5 -7.55 -8.38 -0.13
N ASP A 6 -7.31 -9.07 -1.25
CA ASP A 6 -7.48 -10.52 -1.32
C ASP A 6 -6.18 -11.17 -0.82
N PRO A 7 -6.20 -11.86 0.34
CA PRO A 7 -4.97 -12.43 0.89
C PRO A 7 -4.39 -13.56 0.04
N SER A 8 -5.17 -14.13 -0.87
CA SER A 8 -4.69 -15.17 -1.76
C SER A 8 -4.07 -14.60 -3.04
N ASN A 9 -4.20 -13.29 -3.28
CA ASN A 9 -3.66 -12.65 -4.48
C ASN A 9 -2.32 -11.98 -4.15
N LYS A 10 -1.23 -12.50 -4.69
CA LYS A 10 0.12 -11.98 -4.43
C LYS A 10 0.33 -10.56 -4.93
N ASP A 11 -0.47 -10.14 -5.90
CA ASP A 11 -0.33 -8.80 -6.49
C ASP A 11 -0.95 -7.72 -5.61
N HIS A 12 -1.83 -8.10 -4.69
CA HIS A 12 -2.48 -7.15 -3.79
C HIS A 12 -1.56 -6.77 -2.64
N VAL A 13 -1.43 -5.47 -2.40
CA VAL A 13 -0.68 -4.94 -1.25
C VAL A 13 -1.70 -4.48 -0.23
N ALA A 14 -1.73 -5.15 0.92
CA ALA A 14 -2.68 -4.88 1.98
C ALA A 14 -2.06 -4.04 3.08
N ALA A 15 -2.87 -3.25 3.76
CA ALA A 15 -2.43 -2.53 4.95
C ALA A 15 -2.26 -3.51 6.10
N PRO A 16 -1.08 -3.56 6.73
CA PRO A 16 -0.86 -4.46 7.87
C PRO A 16 -1.53 -3.98 9.15
N ILE A 17 -1.74 -2.66 9.27
CA ILE A 17 -2.33 -2.04 10.45
C ILE A 17 -3.25 -0.91 10.01
N PRO A 18 -4.25 -0.55 10.83
CA PRO A 18 -5.03 0.66 10.57
C PRO A 18 -4.25 1.90 10.97
N GLY A 19 -4.52 3.02 10.33
CA GLY A 19 -3.86 4.28 10.66
C GLY A 19 -4.08 5.32 9.60
N LEU A 20 -3.29 6.40 9.67
CA LEU A 20 -3.34 7.49 8.71
C LEU A 20 -2.28 7.27 7.65
N LEU A 21 -2.68 7.31 6.38
CA LEU A 21 -1.73 7.22 5.28
C LEU A 21 -1.07 8.59 5.10
N VAL A 22 0.18 8.71 5.53
CA VAL A 22 0.86 10.01 5.54
C VAL A 22 1.66 10.26 4.28
N ASP A 23 2.00 9.20 3.53
CA ASP A 23 2.87 9.34 2.37
C ASP A 23 2.62 8.20 1.39
N VAL A 24 2.63 8.52 0.10
CA VAL A 24 2.58 7.54 -0.99
C VAL A 24 3.74 7.84 -1.92
N ALA A 25 4.67 6.90 -2.04
CA ALA A 25 5.93 7.11 -2.76
C ALA A 25 5.86 6.71 -4.24
N VAL A 26 4.74 6.15 -4.69
CA VAL A 26 4.61 5.61 -6.05
C VAL A 26 3.37 6.16 -6.73
N THR A 27 3.31 6.03 -8.05
CA THR A 27 2.14 6.40 -8.85
C THR A 27 1.79 5.23 -9.76
N GLU A 28 0.56 5.25 -10.29
CA GLU A 28 0.14 4.21 -11.23
C GLU A 28 1.04 4.23 -12.46
N GLY A 29 1.37 3.04 -12.94
CA GLY A 29 2.15 2.87 -14.15
C GLY A 29 3.65 2.77 -13.99
N ILE A 30 4.19 3.08 -12.82
CA ILE A 30 5.64 2.99 -12.61
C ILE A 30 6.05 1.57 -12.26
N LYS A 31 7.28 1.22 -12.63
CA LYS A 31 7.89 -0.05 -12.24
C LYS A 31 8.60 0.12 -10.92
N VAL A 32 8.47 -0.87 -10.05
CA VAL A 32 9.12 -0.87 -8.73
C VAL A 32 9.92 -2.15 -8.57
N PRO A 33 11.13 -2.06 -7.99
CA PRO A 33 11.88 -3.26 -7.64
C PRO A 33 11.41 -3.81 -6.30
N LYS A 34 11.78 -5.05 -6.01
CA LYS A 34 11.56 -5.62 -4.69
C LYS A 34 12.23 -4.74 -3.65
N GLY A 35 11.52 -4.46 -2.55
CA GLY A 35 12.04 -3.63 -1.48
C GLY A 35 11.79 -2.13 -1.65
N ALA A 36 11.18 -1.72 -2.76
CA ALA A 36 10.87 -0.30 -2.96
C ALA A 36 9.84 0.18 -1.93
N LYS A 37 10.05 1.39 -1.42
CA LYS A 37 9.08 2.01 -0.52
C LYS A 37 7.81 2.35 -1.30
N LEU A 38 6.67 1.90 -0.80
CA LEU A 38 5.39 2.15 -1.43
C LEU A 38 4.62 3.26 -0.73
N CYS A 39 4.45 3.16 0.57
CA CYS A 39 3.70 4.16 1.35
C CYS A 39 4.04 4.02 2.82
N THR A 40 3.56 4.99 3.62
CA THR A 40 3.80 5.03 5.06
C THR A 40 2.47 5.24 5.77
N ILE A 41 2.22 4.43 6.80
CA ILE A 41 1.04 4.55 7.65
C ILE A 41 1.48 4.94 9.04
N GLU A 42 0.86 5.99 9.59
CA GLU A 42 1.10 6.41 10.97
C GLU A 42 -0.01 5.90 11.88
N ALA A 43 0.37 5.24 12.95
CA ALA A 43 -0.56 4.74 13.96
C ALA A 43 0.11 4.77 15.31
N MET A 44 -0.59 5.27 16.32
CA MET A 44 -0.09 5.29 17.71
C MET A 44 1.29 5.93 17.83
N LYS A 45 1.50 7.05 17.12
CA LYS A 45 2.75 7.83 17.12
C LYS A 45 3.94 7.08 16.51
N MET A 46 3.67 6.00 15.78
CA MET A 46 4.70 5.25 15.07
C MET A 46 4.38 5.23 13.59
N GLU A 47 5.42 5.20 12.76
CA GLU A 47 5.26 5.08 11.32
C GLU A 47 5.66 3.69 10.87
N THR A 48 4.83 3.09 10.02
CA THR A 48 5.10 1.81 9.41
C THR A 48 5.24 2.02 7.92
N VAL A 49 6.39 1.66 7.36
CA VAL A 49 6.65 1.79 5.93
C VAL A 49 6.29 0.47 5.25
N ILE A 50 5.53 0.57 4.17
CA ILE A 50 5.12 -0.58 3.38
C ILE A 50 6.07 -0.68 2.19
N TYR A 51 6.70 -1.83 2.02
CA TYR A 51 7.66 -2.09 0.94
C TYR A 51 7.09 -3.10 -0.05
N ALA A 52 7.59 -3.06 -1.28
CA ALA A 52 7.20 -4.03 -2.30
C ALA A 52 7.83 -5.40 -1.97
N ASP A 53 7.00 -6.44 -1.90
CA ASP A 53 7.45 -7.81 -1.67
C ASP A 53 8.05 -8.43 -2.93
N GLN A 54 7.69 -7.91 -4.07
CA GLN A 54 8.12 -8.43 -5.36
C GLN A 54 8.27 -7.27 -6.34
N PRO A 55 9.11 -7.44 -7.37
CA PRO A 55 9.19 -6.40 -8.41
C PRO A 55 7.97 -6.47 -9.30
N GLY A 56 7.64 -5.34 -9.91
CA GLY A 56 6.51 -5.28 -10.82
C GLY A 56 6.16 -3.85 -11.16
N LYS A 57 4.99 -3.70 -11.75
CA LYS A 57 4.45 -2.41 -12.16
C LYS A 57 3.23 -2.10 -11.29
N VAL A 58 3.13 -0.86 -10.83
CA VAL A 58 1.95 -0.42 -10.08
C VAL A 58 0.79 -0.34 -11.07
N GLU A 59 -0.06 -1.35 -11.05
CA GLU A 59 -1.17 -1.43 -11.99
C GLU A 59 -2.32 -0.54 -11.54
N ARG A 60 -2.54 -0.46 -10.23
CA ARG A 60 -3.62 0.34 -9.66
C ARG A 60 -3.22 0.85 -8.29
N LEU A 61 -3.41 2.14 -8.07
CA LEU A 61 -3.20 2.77 -6.76
C LEU A 61 -4.58 3.12 -6.21
N CYS A 62 -4.95 2.49 -5.10
CA CYS A 62 -6.31 2.56 -4.56
C CYS A 62 -6.48 3.61 -3.48
N VAL A 63 -5.39 4.22 -3.02
CA VAL A 63 -5.40 5.16 -1.88
C VAL A 63 -4.54 6.37 -2.20
N LYS A 64 -4.72 7.42 -1.40
CA LYS A 64 -3.90 8.63 -1.51
C LYS A 64 -3.55 9.14 -0.12
N ALA A 65 -2.49 9.93 -0.04
CA ALA A 65 -2.05 10.51 1.24
C ALA A 65 -3.17 11.30 1.88
N GLY A 66 -3.29 11.19 3.18
CA GLY A 66 -4.33 11.85 3.96
C GLY A 66 -5.54 10.97 4.29
N GLU A 67 -5.63 9.78 3.69
CA GLU A 67 -6.74 8.88 3.98
C GLU A 67 -6.53 8.11 5.28
N ASN A 68 -7.62 7.83 5.98
CA ASN A 68 -7.61 6.86 7.06
C ASN A 68 -7.71 5.47 6.47
N ILE A 69 -6.80 4.58 6.88
CA ILE A 69 -6.67 3.24 6.35
C ILE A 69 -7.12 2.23 7.40
N GLU A 70 -7.84 1.20 6.97
CA GLU A 70 -8.24 0.10 7.84
C GLU A 70 -7.30 -1.09 7.60
N ALA A 71 -7.19 -1.94 8.60
CA ALA A 71 -6.39 -3.16 8.47
C ALA A 71 -6.93 -4.00 7.31
N GLN A 72 -6.04 -4.60 6.53
CA GLN A 72 -6.35 -5.43 5.36
C GLN A 72 -6.93 -4.66 4.18
N GLN A 73 -7.01 -3.34 4.26
CA GLN A 73 -7.48 -2.54 3.14
C GLN A 73 -6.51 -2.65 1.98
N LEU A 74 -7.05 -2.76 0.76
CA LEU A 74 -6.23 -2.81 -0.45
C LEU A 74 -5.61 -1.44 -0.69
N LEU A 75 -4.28 -1.39 -0.71
CA LEU A 75 -3.55 -0.14 -0.95
C LEU A 75 -3.22 0.02 -2.42
N LEU A 76 -2.66 -0.99 -3.03
CA LEU A 76 -2.32 -0.96 -4.45
C LEU A 76 -2.14 -2.38 -4.98
N ILE A 77 -2.08 -2.47 -6.31
CA ILE A 77 -1.86 -3.73 -7.01
C ILE A 77 -0.56 -3.60 -7.79
N ILE A 78 0.36 -4.54 -7.56
CA ILE A 78 1.64 -4.61 -8.28
C ILE A 78 1.63 -5.88 -9.11
N LYS A 79 1.79 -5.73 -10.41
CA LYS A 79 1.68 -6.87 -11.31
C LYS A 79 2.92 -7.01 -12.28
#